data_85a9055a53b4f0044c7c9df7b3abd9f8
#
_entry.id   85a9055a53b4f0044c7c9df7b3abd9f8
#
_cell.length_a   1.000
_cell.length_b   1.000
_cell.length_c   1.000
_cell.angle_alpha   90.00
_cell.angle_beta   90.00
_cell.angle_gamma   90.00
#
_symmetry.space_group_name_H-M   'P 1'
#
loop_
_entity.id
_entity.type
_entity.pdbx_description
1 polymer ?
#
loop_
_entity_poly.entity_id
_entity_poly.type
_entity_poly.pdbx_seq_one_letter_code
_entity_poly.pdbx_strand_id
1 'polypeptide(L)'
;MNKSSIHTSSAITQLQRQELLLRMEYEYEKESFKQQTEAMGIGRKIKRGMCWYPLSVGRSYYNSLNQLVVEVERREDKDIEHVFEFGRPVCFFTQDASERLHYFNFTATVNYVDEDCMVVILPGASALMDIQGADRLGVQLYFDETSYRLMFEALGQVIKAKDNRLAELRDIFHGTQKTSVFNFGFTRFPWLNPTQEEAVNKVMHAKDVAIVHGPPGTGKTTTLVEAIYETLHRENQVLVCAQSNMAVDWISEKLVDRGVPVLRIGNPTRVNDKMLSFTYERRFESHPDYPQLWSIRKAIRDLYSQNRKGANRESLRQKINSLKDRATELEIRINEALFSEARVIACTLVSSANRILMGMKFGTLFIDEAAQALEAACWIAIRKADRVILAGDHCQLPPTIKCIEAMRGGLDETLMQKIVCNKPETVSLLKTQYRMNDEIMRFSSEWFYHGELNSAPEVKYRSILDFDTPIVWVNTENMDCNEEFVGESFGRINKAEALLCIEELKKYINKIGKERLLDERIDFGMISPYKAQVQYLRQLVKKDTFFKPFRSLMTINTVDGFQGQERDVILISLVRANEDGQIGFLNDLRRMNVAITRARMKLIILGDASTLTKHPFYKKLYEYINEL
;
A
#
# COMPACT_ATOMS: atom_id res chain seq x y z
N MET A 1 16.32 -11.53 -29.47
CA MET A 1 16.42 -10.31 -28.67
C MET A 1 16.83 -9.15 -29.51
N ASN A 2 15.86 -8.45 -30.06
CA ASN A 2 16.10 -7.30 -30.94
C ASN A 2 16.28 -6.05 -30.08
N LYS A 3 17.47 -5.48 -30.13
CA LYS A 3 17.69 -4.08 -29.77
C LYS A 3 17.00 -3.23 -30.84
N SER A 4 15.69 -3.00 -30.69
CA SER A 4 14.98 -1.99 -31.45
C SER A 4 15.42 -0.61 -30.97
N SER A 5 15.87 0.19 -31.88
CA SER A 5 16.23 1.61 -31.81
C SER A 5 15.30 2.36 -30.84
N ILE A 6 15.83 2.71 -29.67
CA ILE A 6 15.19 3.65 -28.75
C ILE A 6 15.27 5.02 -29.47
N HIS A 7 14.18 5.41 -30.11
CA HIS A 7 13.95 6.81 -30.41
C HIS A 7 13.90 7.51 -29.05
N THR A 8 14.89 8.32 -28.74
CA THR A 8 14.97 9.19 -27.57
C THR A 8 13.85 10.24 -27.68
N SER A 9 12.62 9.85 -27.29
CA SER A 9 11.55 10.82 -27.12
C SER A 9 11.93 11.73 -25.96
N SER A 10 11.66 13.04 -26.07
CA SER A 10 12.01 13.99 -25.00
C SER A 10 11.32 13.59 -23.68
N ALA A 11 11.91 13.97 -22.55
CA ALA A 11 11.31 13.76 -21.22
C ALA A 11 9.86 14.27 -21.16
N ILE A 12 9.60 15.41 -21.79
CA ILE A 12 8.27 16.00 -21.87
C ILE A 12 7.31 15.09 -22.65
N THR A 13 7.72 14.54 -23.78
CA THR A 13 6.89 13.63 -24.59
C THR A 13 6.56 12.34 -23.83
N GLN A 14 7.51 11.80 -23.06
CA GLN A 14 7.27 10.62 -22.22
C GLN A 14 6.23 10.92 -21.13
N LEU A 15 6.32 12.06 -20.45
CA LEU A 15 5.36 12.47 -19.43
C LEU A 15 3.98 12.79 -20.02
N GLN A 16 3.90 13.39 -21.18
CA GLN A 16 2.64 13.59 -21.91
C GLN A 16 1.98 12.26 -22.25
N ARG A 17 2.77 11.26 -22.67
CA ARG A 17 2.26 9.90 -22.86
C ARG A 17 1.73 9.30 -21.55
N GLN A 18 2.45 9.45 -20.45
CA GLN A 18 1.97 8.99 -19.13
C GLN A 18 0.67 9.69 -18.72
N GLU A 19 0.53 10.99 -18.99
CA GLU A 19 -0.70 11.73 -18.74
C GLU A 19 -1.89 11.18 -19.55
N LEU A 20 -1.68 10.84 -20.82
CA LEU A 20 -2.72 10.20 -21.65
C LEU A 20 -3.12 8.83 -21.13
N LEU A 21 -2.16 7.99 -20.76
CA LEU A 21 -2.41 6.66 -20.21
C LEU A 21 -3.13 6.74 -18.85
N LEU A 22 -2.74 7.68 -18.01
CA LEU A 22 -3.41 7.95 -16.73
C LEU A 22 -4.85 8.42 -16.96
N ARG A 23 -5.12 9.20 -18.01
CA ARG A 23 -6.48 9.62 -18.37
C ARG A 23 -7.34 8.42 -18.81
N MET A 24 -6.77 7.49 -19.56
CA MET A 24 -7.46 6.25 -19.94
C MET A 24 -7.83 5.43 -18.71
N GLU A 25 -6.92 5.28 -17.74
CA GLU A 25 -7.19 4.59 -16.47
C GLU A 25 -8.28 5.31 -15.68
N TYR A 26 -8.19 6.65 -15.57
CA TYR A 26 -9.19 7.46 -14.88
C TYR A 26 -10.60 7.30 -15.47
N GLU A 27 -10.74 7.40 -16.79
CA GLU A 27 -12.04 7.25 -17.46
C GLU A 27 -12.57 5.82 -17.32
N TYR A 28 -11.71 4.83 -17.44
CA TYR A 28 -12.07 3.43 -17.25
C TYR A 28 -12.55 3.15 -15.82
N GLU A 29 -11.80 3.61 -14.81
CA GLU A 29 -12.19 3.43 -13.41
C GLU A 29 -13.49 4.18 -13.07
N LYS A 30 -13.65 5.39 -13.57
CA LYS A 30 -14.85 6.20 -13.38
C LYS A 30 -16.09 5.54 -13.98
N GLU A 31 -15.99 5.05 -15.20
CA GLU A 31 -17.09 4.35 -15.87
C GLU A 31 -17.38 3.00 -15.21
N SER A 32 -16.35 2.23 -14.89
CA SER A 32 -16.51 0.97 -14.16
C SER A 32 -17.16 1.17 -12.80
N PHE A 33 -16.77 2.22 -12.08
CA PHE A 33 -17.38 2.57 -10.80
C PHE A 33 -18.87 2.96 -10.97
N LYS A 34 -19.19 3.75 -11.97
CA LYS A 34 -20.56 4.15 -12.31
C LYS A 34 -21.43 2.92 -12.62
N GLN A 35 -20.96 2.03 -13.49
CA GLN A 35 -21.65 0.79 -13.81
C GLN A 35 -21.84 -0.11 -12.58
N GLN A 36 -20.82 -0.23 -11.73
CA GLN A 36 -20.93 -1.02 -10.49
C GLN A 36 -21.90 -0.37 -9.49
N THR A 37 -21.96 0.98 -9.45
CA THR A 37 -22.85 1.69 -8.55
C THR A 37 -24.31 1.60 -9.02
N GLU A 38 -24.56 1.69 -10.31
CA GLU A 38 -25.91 1.65 -10.91
C GLU A 38 -26.45 0.22 -11.07
N ALA A 39 -25.62 -0.72 -11.50
CA ALA A 39 -26.05 -2.08 -11.85
C ALA A 39 -25.89 -3.12 -10.74
N MET A 40 -25.03 -2.87 -9.73
CA MET A 40 -24.75 -3.82 -8.67
C MET A 40 -25.68 -3.65 -7.47
N GLY A 41 -26.48 -4.68 -7.14
CA GLY A 41 -27.31 -4.70 -5.93
C GLY A 41 -26.48 -4.60 -4.63
N ILE A 42 -27.09 -4.08 -3.56
CA ILE A 42 -26.45 -3.86 -2.23
C ILE A 42 -25.76 -5.11 -1.71
N GLY A 43 -26.41 -6.27 -1.76
CA GLY A 43 -25.85 -7.52 -1.24
C GLY A 43 -24.53 -7.94 -1.90
N ARG A 44 -24.35 -7.65 -3.18
CA ARG A 44 -23.06 -7.89 -3.87
C ARG A 44 -21.98 -6.88 -3.43
N LYS A 45 -22.36 -5.60 -3.21
CA LYS A 45 -21.44 -4.56 -2.71
C LYS A 45 -20.95 -4.88 -1.31
N ILE A 46 -21.84 -5.35 -0.43
CA ILE A 46 -21.50 -5.79 0.93
C ILE A 46 -20.51 -6.95 0.88
N LYS A 47 -20.82 -8.01 0.11
CA LYS A 47 -19.94 -9.18 -0.04
C LYS A 47 -18.54 -8.84 -0.59
N ARG A 48 -18.40 -7.72 -1.31
CA ARG A 48 -17.12 -7.20 -1.79
C ARG A 48 -16.42 -6.28 -0.78
N GLY A 49 -17.05 -6.02 0.37
CA GLY A 49 -16.53 -5.12 1.41
C GLY A 49 -16.56 -3.64 1.04
N MET A 50 -17.27 -3.26 -0.04
CA MET A 50 -17.33 -1.88 -0.56
C MET A 50 -18.48 -1.06 0.02
N CYS A 51 -19.38 -1.71 0.77
CA CYS A 51 -20.60 -1.10 1.29
C CYS A 51 -20.91 -1.66 2.68
N TRP A 52 -21.34 -0.78 3.58
CA TRP A 52 -21.95 -1.14 4.86
C TRP A 52 -23.42 -0.74 4.88
N TYR A 53 -24.28 -1.70 5.16
CA TYR A 53 -25.72 -1.52 5.27
C TYR A 53 -26.34 -2.68 6.07
N PRO A 54 -27.27 -2.45 7.00
CA PRO A 54 -27.65 -1.13 7.53
C PRO A 54 -26.61 -0.57 8.51
N LEU A 55 -26.61 0.77 8.66
CA LEU A 55 -25.75 1.48 9.58
C LEU A 55 -26.50 1.93 10.84
N SER A 56 -25.77 2.06 11.94
CA SER A 56 -26.13 2.92 13.07
C SER A 56 -25.26 4.17 13.06
N VAL A 57 -25.88 5.30 13.38
CA VAL A 57 -25.22 6.58 13.55
C VAL A 57 -24.87 6.76 15.02
N GLY A 58 -23.58 6.93 15.30
CA GLY A 58 -23.06 7.20 16.63
C GLY A 58 -22.94 8.69 16.93
N ARG A 59 -21.96 9.04 17.74
CA ARG A 59 -21.71 10.44 18.11
C ARG A 59 -21.12 11.23 16.96
N SER A 60 -21.44 12.53 16.96
CA SER A 60 -20.83 13.52 16.07
C SER A 60 -20.05 14.55 16.87
N TYR A 61 -18.89 14.93 16.39
CA TYR A 61 -18.02 15.90 17.06
C TYR A 61 -17.12 16.62 16.04
N TYR A 62 -16.37 17.62 16.51
CA TYR A 62 -15.32 18.24 15.73
C TYR A 62 -13.97 17.64 16.10
N ASN A 63 -13.22 17.15 15.12
CA ASN A 63 -11.86 16.64 15.34
C ASN A 63 -10.86 17.77 15.62
N SER A 64 -9.60 17.42 15.90
CA SER A 64 -8.52 18.38 16.16
C SER A 64 -8.27 19.39 15.03
N LEU A 65 -8.60 19.02 13.80
CA LEU A 65 -8.51 19.89 12.62
C LEU A 65 -9.76 20.76 12.40
N ASN A 66 -10.68 20.79 13.38
CA ASN A 66 -11.95 21.51 13.32
C ASN A 66 -12.87 21.05 12.18
N GLN A 67 -12.79 19.76 11.81
CA GLN A 67 -13.66 19.13 10.83
C GLN A 67 -14.79 18.41 11.55
N LEU A 68 -16.00 18.54 11.04
CA LEU A 68 -17.15 17.82 11.56
C LEU A 68 -17.04 16.34 11.18
N VAL A 69 -17.06 15.46 12.16
CA VAL A 69 -17.02 14.03 11.96
C VAL A 69 -18.23 13.33 12.59
N VAL A 70 -18.59 12.17 12.06
CA VAL A 70 -19.63 11.31 12.57
C VAL A 70 -19.10 9.88 12.66
N GLU A 71 -19.42 9.21 13.75
CA GLU A 71 -19.17 7.77 13.89
C GLU A 71 -20.34 7.00 13.30
N VAL A 72 -20.05 5.99 12.51
CA VAL A 72 -21.00 5.05 11.96
C VAL A 72 -20.54 3.63 12.21
N GLU A 73 -21.48 2.74 12.55
CA GLU A 73 -21.19 1.34 12.83
C GLU A 73 -22.06 0.45 11.94
N ARG A 74 -21.48 -0.60 11.36
CA ARG A 74 -22.26 -1.60 10.63
C ARG A 74 -22.95 -2.55 11.62
N ARG A 75 -24.23 -2.82 11.37
CA ARG A 75 -25.04 -3.68 12.23
C ARG A 75 -24.96 -5.15 11.86
N GLU A 76 -24.79 -5.44 10.58
CA GLU A 76 -24.82 -6.78 10.00
C GLU A 76 -23.51 -7.07 9.24
N ASP A 77 -23.32 -8.31 8.81
CA ASP A 77 -22.20 -8.74 7.97
C ASP A 77 -20.79 -8.42 8.56
N LYS A 78 -20.67 -8.48 9.91
CA LYS A 78 -19.45 -8.12 10.64
C LYS A 78 -18.25 -9.02 10.35
N ASP A 79 -18.48 -10.21 9.80
CA ASP A 79 -17.47 -11.17 9.39
C ASP A 79 -16.93 -10.94 7.96
N ILE A 80 -17.51 -9.99 7.21
CA ILE A 80 -17.03 -9.63 5.88
C ILE A 80 -15.92 -8.59 5.98
N GLU A 81 -14.73 -8.90 5.45
CA GLU A 81 -13.65 -7.93 5.32
C GLU A 81 -14.07 -6.74 4.45
N HIS A 82 -13.78 -5.54 4.91
CA HIS A 82 -14.06 -4.32 4.18
C HIS A 82 -12.79 -3.75 3.51
N VAL A 83 -13.01 -2.88 2.52
CA VAL A 83 -11.94 -2.20 1.78
C VAL A 83 -11.93 -0.67 2.03
N PHE A 84 -12.59 -0.23 3.12
CA PHE A 84 -12.52 1.16 3.55
C PHE A 84 -11.16 1.44 4.21
N GLU A 85 -10.57 2.58 3.85
CA GLU A 85 -9.28 3.04 4.36
C GLU A 85 -9.31 4.54 4.60
N PHE A 86 -8.39 5.03 5.45
CA PHE A 86 -8.20 6.46 5.67
C PHE A 86 -8.02 7.24 4.35
N GLY A 87 -8.68 8.39 4.26
CA GLY A 87 -8.61 9.29 3.10
C GLY A 87 -9.51 8.88 1.92
N ARG A 88 -10.11 7.68 1.96
CA ARG A 88 -11.02 7.26 0.88
C ARG A 88 -12.32 8.03 0.89
N PRO A 89 -12.79 8.49 -0.27
CA PRO A 89 -14.11 9.10 -0.39
C PRO A 89 -15.21 8.06 -0.25
N VAL A 90 -16.30 8.45 0.40
CA VAL A 90 -17.50 7.63 0.57
C VAL A 90 -18.75 8.47 0.27
N CYS A 91 -19.82 7.79 -0.14
CA CYS A 91 -21.14 8.38 -0.26
C CYS A 91 -22.16 7.63 0.59
N PHE A 92 -23.06 8.37 1.19
CA PHE A 92 -24.17 7.84 1.94
C PHE A 92 -25.40 7.67 1.06
N PHE A 93 -26.23 6.72 1.41
CA PHE A 93 -27.49 6.45 0.74
C PHE A 93 -28.54 5.94 1.72
N THR A 94 -29.80 6.05 1.32
CA THR A 94 -30.94 5.40 1.98
C THR A 94 -31.57 4.40 1.01
N GLN A 95 -32.23 3.39 1.56
CA GLN A 95 -33.01 2.44 0.78
C GLN A 95 -34.50 2.60 1.10
N ASP A 96 -35.33 2.81 0.08
CA ASP A 96 -36.78 2.89 0.25
C ASP A 96 -37.45 1.53 0.42
N ALA A 97 -38.75 1.52 0.63
CA ALA A 97 -39.55 0.29 0.78
C ALA A 97 -39.59 -0.58 -0.50
N SER A 98 -39.29 0.00 -1.68
CA SER A 98 -39.17 -0.69 -2.95
C SER A 98 -37.74 -1.11 -3.29
N GLU A 99 -36.84 -1.13 -2.31
CA GLU A 99 -35.43 -1.48 -2.44
C GLU A 99 -34.59 -0.54 -3.32
N ARG A 100 -35.12 0.63 -3.70
CA ARG A 100 -34.36 1.61 -4.48
C ARG A 100 -33.44 2.41 -3.61
N LEU A 101 -32.26 2.73 -4.15
CA LEU A 101 -31.22 3.52 -3.48
C LEU A 101 -31.36 4.99 -3.80
N HIS A 102 -31.35 5.82 -2.77
CA HIS A 102 -31.32 7.28 -2.88
C HIS A 102 -30.03 7.80 -2.28
N TYR A 103 -29.13 8.27 -3.12
CA TYR A 103 -27.85 8.82 -2.70
C TYR A 103 -28.00 10.26 -2.23
N PHE A 104 -27.31 10.61 -1.14
CA PHE A 104 -27.21 11.99 -0.71
C PHE A 104 -26.31 12.79 -1.66
N ASN A 105 -26.61 14.07 -1.84
CA ASN A 105 -25.87 14.96 -2.73
C ASN A 105 -24.62 15.56 -2.08
N PHE A 106 -23.88 14.74 -1.34
CA PHE A 106 -22.58 15.08 -0.80
C PHE A 106 -21.68 13.85 -0.74
N THR A 107 -20.37 14.11 -0.76
CA THR A 107 -19.36 13.10 -0.49
C THR A 107 -18.71 13.35 0.86
N ALA A 108 -18.30 12.30 1.52
CA ALA A 108 -17.60 12.34 2.80
C ALA A 108 -16.27 11.60 2.67
N THR A 109 -15.40 11.72 3.66
CA THR A 109 -14.07 11.10 3.62
C THR A 109 -13.86 10.28 4.87
N VAL A 110 -13.36 9.06 4.73
CA VAL A 110 -13.00 8.20 5.85
C VAL A 110 -11.85 8.84 6.63
N ASN A 111 -12.09 9.16 7.90
CA ASN A 111 -11.07 9.66 8.81
C ASN A 111 -10.38 8.54 9.59
N TYR A 112 -11.15 7.54 9.95
CA TYR A 112 -10.69 6.36 10.68
C TYR A 112 -11.65 5.21 10.42
N VAL A 113 -11.13 4.00 10.39
CA VAL A 113 -11.94 2.78 10.31
C VAL A 113 -11.28 1.66 11.11
N ASP A 114 -12.09 0.98 11.89
CA ASP A 114 -11.78 -0.25 12.59
C ASP A 114 -12.77 -1.33 12.14
N GLU A 115 -12.67 -2.55 12.60
CA GLU A 115 -13.44 -3.72 12.15
C GLU A 115 -14.89 -3.41 11.76
N ASP A 116 -15.66 -2.78 12.66
CA ASP A 116 -17.08 -2.51 12.46
C ASP A 116 -17.48 -1.03 12.61
N CYS A 117 -16.54 -0.18 13.03
CA CYS A 117 -16.76 1.24 13.29
C CYS A 117 -15.93 2.10 12.33
N MET A 118 -16.56 3.14 11.80
CA MET A 118 -15.90 4.09 10.92
C MET A 118 -16.22 5.52 11.37
N VAL A 119 -15.20 6.38 11.38
CA VAL A 119 -15.34 7.82 11.57
C VAL A 119 -15.22 8.50 10.23
N VAL A 120 -16.18 9.32 9.88
CA VAL A 120 -16.27 9.95 8.57
C VAL A 120 -16.31 11.46 8.71
N ILE A 121 -15.49 12.17 7.92
CA ILE A 121 -15.50 13.63 7.82
C ILE A 121 -16.65 14.06 6.92
N LEU A 122 -17.53 14.90 7.44
CA LEU A 122 -18.65 15.44 6.70
C LEU A 122 -18.35 16.85 6.15
N PRO A 123 -18.93 17.24 5.02
CA PRO A 123 -18.72 18.58 4.45
C PRO A 123 -19.34 19.71 5.28
N GLY A 124 -20.31 19.40 6.15
CA GLY A 124 -20.95 20.40 7.01
C GLY A 124 -22.13 19.87 7.81
N ALA A 125 -22.73 20.74 8.60
CA ALA A 125 -23.82 20.40 9.51
C ALA A 125 -25.11 19.95 8.79
N SER A 126 -25.36 20.39 7.55
CA SER A 126 -26.50 19.92 6.75
C SER A 126 -26.38 18.43 6.45
N ALA A 127 -25.19 17.95 6.06
CA ALA A 127 -24.93 16.54 5.82
C ALA A 127 -25.15 15.69 7.08
N LEU A 128 -24.80 16.22 8.26
CA LEU A 128 -25.07 15.53 9.52
C LEU A 128 -26.57 15.39 9.79
N MET A 129 -27.34 16.44 9.56
CA MET A 129 -28.80 16.41 9.72
C MET A 129 -29.45 15.39 8.78
N ASP A 130 -28.99 15.35 7.52
CA ASP A 130 -29.46 14.40 6.53
C ASP A 130 -29.21 12.95 6.96
N ILE A 131 -28.02 12.66 7.50
CA ILE A 131 -27.64 11.32 7.99
C ILE A 131 -28.44 10.93 9.25
N GLN A 132 -28.58 11.86 10.22
CA GLN A 132 -29.28 11.60 11.48
C GLN A 132 -30.80 11.43 11.33
N GLY A 133 -31.38 12.06 10.30
CA GLY A 133 -32.81 11.96 9.99
C GLY A 133 -33.16 10.78 9.07
N ALA A 134 -32.18 9.97 8.67
CA ALA A 134 -32.37 8.94 7.66
C ALA A 134 -32.68 7.58 8.27
N ASP A 135 -33.76 6.96 7.80
CA ASP A 135 -34.03 5.54 8.03
C ASP A 135 -33.29 4.68 6.98
N ARG A 136 -32.91 3.46 7.36
CA ARG A 136 -32.24 2.50 6.46
C ARG A 136 -31.00 3.10 5.75
N LEU A 137 -30.11 3.69 6.55
CA LEU A 137 -28.90 4.33 6.11
C LEU A 137 -27.84 3.30 5.71
N GLY A 138 -27.11 3.58 4.65
CA GLY A 138 -25.93 2.86 4.21
C GLY A 138 -24.81 3.80 3.78
N VAL A 139 -23.60 3.27 3.71
CA VAL A 139 -22.41 3.97 3.18
C VAL A 139 -21.68 3.04 2.22
N GLN A 140 -21.19 3.59 1.13
CA GLN A 140 -20.34 2.86 0.18
C GLN A 140 -19.14 3.70 -0.24
N LEU A 141 -18.07 3.01 -0.70
CA LEU A 141 -16.96 3.68 -1.34
C LEU A 141 -17.45 4.54 -2.50
N TYR A 142 -16.80 5.69 -2.65
CA TYR A 142 -16.98 6.58 -3.78
C TYR A 142 -15.72 6.62 -4.64
N PHE A 143 -15.84 7.08 -5.88
CA PHE A 143 -14.71 7.18 -6.78
C PHE A 143 -13.70 8.22 -6.29
N ASP A 144 -12.42 7.85 -6.22
CA ASP A 144 -11.36 8.75 -5.73
C ASP A 144 -10.86 9.70 -6.83
N GLU A 145 -11.66 10.71 -7.14
CA GLU A 145 -11.31 11.76 -8.08
C GLU A 145 -10.14 12.64 -7.59
N THR A 146 -9.96 12.72 -6.29
CA THR A 146 -8.95 13.60 -5.68
C THR A 146 -7.54 13.14 -5.98
N SER A 147 -7.26 11.84 -5.83
CA SER A 147 -5.94 11.29 -6.16
C SER A 147 -5.60 11.49 -7.63
N TYR A 148 -6.54 11.26 -8.53
CA TYR A 148 -6.32 11.51 -9.97
C TYR A 148 -6.07 12.98 -10.27
N ARG A 149 -6.85 13.90 -9.69
CA ARG A 149 -6.65 15.34 -9.86
C ARG A 149 -5.25 15.77 -9.42
N LEU A 150 -4.78 15.28 -8.27
CA LEU A 150 -3.43 15.58 -7.77
C LEU A 150 -2.33 15.02 -8.67
N MET A 151 -2.51 13.82 -9.22
CA MET A 151 -1.59 13.23 -10.18
C MET A 151 -1.53 14.03 -11.48
N PHE A 152 -2.67 14.44 -12.05
CA PHE A 152 -2.71 15.30 -13.25
C PHE A 152 -2.09 16.67 -13.00
N GLU A 153 -2.38 17.28 -11.85
CA GLU A 153 -1.76 18.54 -11.45
C GLU A 153 -0.23 18.42 -11.35
N ALA A 154 0.25 17.34 -10.72
CA ALA A 154 1.68 17.08 -10.60
C ALA A 154 2.35 16.91 -11.97
N LEU A 155 1.79 16.07 -12.85
CA LEU A 155 2.31 15.89 -14.22
C LEU A 155 2.31 17.20 -15.00
N GLY A 156 1.21 17.98 -14.93
CA GLY A 156 1.13 19.27 -15.60
C GLY A 156 2.18 20.27 -15.13
N GLN A 157 2.51 20.29 -13.83
CA GLN A 157 3.58 21.14 -13.29
C GLN A 157 4.96 20.67 -13.75
N VAL A 158 5.23 19.38 -13.73
CA VAL A 158 6.51 18.81 -14.18
C VAL A 158 6.75 19.03 -15.66
N ILE A 159 5.72 18.83 -16.49
CA ILE A 159 5.80 19.07 -17.94
C ILE A 159 6.11 20.54 -18.25
N LYS A 160 5.48 21.46 -17.49
CA LYS A 160 5.64 22.92 -17.67
C LYS A 160 6.88 23.49 -17.00
N ALA A 161 7.56 22.73 -16.14
CA ALA A 161 8.72 23.20 -15.38
C ALA A 161 9.86 23.61 -16.32
N LYS A 162 10.47 24.78 -16.07
CA LYS A 162 11.61 25.33 -16.82
C LYS A 162 12.57 26.00 -15.84
N ASP A 163 13.84 25.87 -16.09
CA ASP A 163 14.91 26.58 -15.38
C ASP A 163 14.85 26.47 -13.85
N ASN A 164 14.40 25.32 -13.33
CA ASN A 164 14.30 25.03 -11.92
C ASN A 164 14.67 23.57 -11.61
N ARG A 165 14.82 23.25 -10.32
CA ARG A 165 15.22 21.92 -9.87
C ARG A 165 14.28 20.82 -10.33
N LEU A 166 12.99 21.09 -10.40
CA LEU A 166 11.99 20.13 -10.88
C LEU A 166 12.20 19.75 -12.35
N ALA A 167 12.55 20.74 -13.21
CA ALA A 167 12.90 20.50 -14.60
C ALA A 167 14.19 19.68 -14.74
N GLU A 168 15.21 19.99 -13.93
CA GLU A 168 16.45 19.21 -13.89
C GLU A 168 16.21 17.75 -13.51
N LEU A 169 15.47 17.49 -12.44
CA LEU A 169 15.13 16.12 -12.02
C LEU A 169 14.34 15.37 -13.09
N ARG A 170 13.36 16.03 -13.74
CA ARG A 170 12.65 15.47 -14.88
C ARG A 170 13.60 15.02 -15.99
N ASP A 171 14.51 15.90 -16.38
CA ASP A 171 15.42 15.67 -17.51
C ASP A 171 16.51 14.65 -17.17
N ILE A 172 16.91 14.55 -15.89
CA ILE A 172 17.78 13.47 -15.40
C ILE A 172 17.06 12.12 -15.46
N PHE A 173 15.84 12.02 -14.95
CA PHE A 173 15.11 10.74 -14.81
C PHE A 173 14.71 10.16 -16.17
N HIS A 174 14.28 11.00 -17.10
CA HIS A 174 13.79 10.59 -18.42
C HIS A 174 14.78 10.78 -19.57
N GLY A 175 15.84 11.52 -19.35
CA GLY A 175 16.75 11.93 -20.40
C GLY A 175 18.14 11.32 -20.29
N THR A 176 19.03 11.87 -21.11
CA THR A 176 20.45 11.50 -21.17
C THR A 176 21.32 12.31 -20.20
N GLN A 177 20.74 13.29 -19.51
CA GLN A 177 21.48 14.13 -18.56
C GLN A 177 22.07 13.26 -17.45
N LYS A 178 23.37 13.43 -17.18
CA LYS A 178 24.07 12.64 -16.17
C LYS A 178 23.68 13.05 -14.76
N THR A 179 23.68 12.08 -13.86
CA THR A 179 23.56 12.31 -12.43
C THR A 179 24.85 12.90 -11.86
N SER A 180 24.71 13.67 -10.79
CA SER A 180 25.82 14.24 -10.05
C SER A 180 25.91 13.65 -8.64
N VAL A 181 27.10 13.73 -8.05
CA VAL A 181 27.38 13.21 -6.71
C VAL A 181 28.09 14.24 -5.84
N PHE A 182 27.91 14.14 -4.55
CA PHE A 182 28.71 14.86 -3.56
C PHE A 182 30.05 14.16 -3.39
N ASN A 183 31.08 14.94 -3.10
CA ASN A 183 32.41 14.41 -2.80
C ASN A 183 32.57 14.22 -1.28
N PHE A 184 32.01 13.14 -0.74
CA PHE A 184 32.14 12.76 0.66
C PHE A 184 33.04 11.52 0.79
N GLY A 185 33.63 11.34 1.98
CA GLY A 185 34.34 10.11 2.30
C GLY A 185 33.39 8.91 2.48
N PHE A 186 33.89 7.71 2.27
CA PHE A 186 33.14 6.48 2.54
C PHE A 186 33.01 6.27 4.05
N THR A 187 31.77 6.01 4.51
CA THR A 187 31.45 5.78 5.93
C THR A 187 31.28 4.28 6.18
N ARG A 188 31.86 3.77 7.26
CA ARG A 188 31.71 2.38 7.68
C ARG A 188 30.57 2.20 8.67
N PHE A 189 29.79 1.13 8.45
CA PHE A 189 28.65 0.73 9.28
C PHE A 189 28.82 -0.73 9.69
N PRO A 190 29.52 -1.03 10.82
CA PRO A 190 29.85 -2.40 11.22
C PRO A 190 28.65 -3.34 11.42
N TRP A 191 27.46 -2.76 11.63
CA TRP A 191 26.18 -3.49 11.81
C TRP A 191 25.44 -3.76 10.50
N LEU A 192 25.91 -3.24 9.37
CA LEU A 192 25.35 -3.51 8.05
C LEU A 192 26.21 -4.54 7.30
N ASN A 193 25.57 -5.34 6.44
CA ASN A 193 26.34 -6.14 5.50
C ASN A 193 26.97 -5.28 4.39
N PRO A 194 27.93 -5.79 3.62
CA PRO A 194 28.66 -4.99 2.63
C PRO A 194 27.77 -4.30 1.60
N THR A 195 26.72 -4.97 1.12
CA THR A 195 25.82 -4.37 0.11
C THR A 195 24.87 -3.35 0.70
N GLN A 196 24.45 -3.50 1.95
CA GLN A 196 23.70 -2.48 2.69
C GLN A 196 24.58 -1.25 2.97
N GLU A 197 25.81 -1.45 3.42
CA GLU A 197 26.80 -0.39 3.66
C GLU A 197 27.06 0.41 2.37
N GLU A 198 27.26 -0.27 1.24
CA GLU A 198 27.42 0.37 -0.07
C GLU A 198 26.18 1.18 -0.46
N ALA A 199 24.98 0.64 -0.26
CA ALA A 199 23.74 1.31 -0.56
C ALA A 199 23.56 2.59 0.26
N VAL A 200 23.84 2.57 1.57
CA VAL A 200 23.78 3.77 2.43
C VAL A 200 24.79 4.81 1.94
N ASN A 201 26.03 4.42 1.64
CA ASN A 201 27.04 5.34 1.11
C ASN A 201 26.61 5.93 -0.24
N LYS A 202 26.04 5.14 -1.16
CA LYS A 202 25.52 5.64 -2.42
C LYS A 202 24.40 6.66 -2.23
N VAL A 203 23.49 6.44 -1.30
CA VAL A 203 22.47 7.43 -0.91
C VAL A 203 23.11 8.73 -0.38
N MET A 204 24.13 8.62 0.47
CA MET A 204 24.83 9.77 1.03
C MET A 204 25.56 10.60 -0.04
N HIS A 205 26.09 9.95 -1.06
CA HIS A 205 26.81 10.60 -2.16
C HIS A 205 25.88 11.14 -3.27
N ALA A 206 24.68 10.60 -3.43
CA ALA A 206 23.76 11.03 -4.47
C ALA A 206 23.33 12.49 -4.29
N LYS A 207 23.50 13.30 -5.32
CA LYS A 207 23.00 14.67 -5.35
C LYS A 207 21.62 14.78 -6.00
N ASP A 208 21.30 13.88 -6.90
CA ASP A 208 20.06 13.90 -7.67
C ASP A 208 19.15 12.73 -7.30
N VAL A 209 19.62 11.50 -7.47
CA VAL A 209 18.86 10.28 -7.24
C VAL A 209 19.76 9.11 -6.85
N ALA A 210 19.26 8.26 -5.96
CA ALA A 210 19.80 6.92 -5.73
C ALA A 210 18.66 5.94 -5.57
N ILE A 211 18.92 4.68 -5.93
CA ILE A 211 17.96 3.58 -5.82
C ILE A 211 18.53 2.49 -4.92
N VAL A 212 17.81 2.17 -3.86
CA VAL A 212 18.03 0.99 -3.04
C VAL A 212 17.14 -0.13 -3.58
N HIS A 213 17.69 -0.98 -4.43
CA HIS A 213 16.99 -2.14 -4.95
C HIS A 213 17.10 -3.26 -3.93
N GLY A 214 16.01 -3.56 -3.25
CA GLY A 214 15.92 -4.52 -2.16
C GLY A 214 15.04 -5.71 -2.49
N PRO A 215 15.60 -6.81 -3.04
CA PRO A 215 14.90 -8.09 -3.17
C PRO A 215 14.32 -8.58 -1.84
N PRO A 216 13.40 -9.58 -1.87
CA PRO A 216 12.75 -10.08 -0.66
C PRO A 216 13.75 -10.54 0.41
N GLY A 217 13.55 -10.09 1.63
CA GLY A 217 14.35 -10.50 2.79
C GLY A 217 15.75 -9.90 2.90
N THR A 218 16.13 -8.95 2.03
CA THR A 218 17.48 -8.37 2.02
C THR A 218 17.70 -7.21 2.99
N GLY A 219 16.71 -6.89 3.82
CA GLY A 219 16.81 -5.79 4.79
C GLY A 219 16.69 -4.39 4.16
N LYS A 220 15.89 -4.25 3.09
CA LYS A 220 15.61 -2.97 2.43
C LYS A 220 15.22 -1.88 3.42
N THR A 221 14.25 -2.16 4.31
CA THR A 221 13.77 -1.18 5.30
C THR A 221 14.85 -0.79 6.28
N THR A 222 15.65 -1.75 6.78
CA THR A 222 16.79 -1.48 7.67
C THR A 222 17.81 -0.57 7.00
N THR A 223 18.15 -0.85 5.75
CA THR A 223 19.07 -0.05 4.95
C THR A 223 18.53 1.37 4.73
N LEU A 224 17.24 1.49 4.42
CA LEU A 224 16.61 2.78 4.18
C LEU A 224 16.53 3.62 5.45
N VAL A 225 16.19 3.00 6.59
CA VAL A 225 16.17 3.67 7.90
C VAL A 225 17.56 4.20 8.26
N GLU A 226 18.62 3.43 8.04
CA GLU A 226 19.98 3.89 8.26
C GLU A 226 20.36 5.04 7.30
N ALA A 227 20.00 4.95 6.03
CA ALA A 227 20.23 6.01 5.06
C ALA A 227 19.51 7.32 5.44
N ILE A 228 18.28 7.23 5.97
CA ILE A 228 17.53 8.37 6.49
C ILE A 228 18.23 8.95 7.72
N TYR A 229 18.62 8.09 8.67
CA TYR A 229 19.32 8.50 9.89
C TYR A 229 20.62 9.27 9.56
N GLU A 230 21.43 8.73 8.65
CA GLU A 230 22.67 9.38 8.21
C GLU A 230 22.41 10.70 7.44
N THR A 231 21.35 10.75 6.63
CA THR A 231 20.97 11.99 5.95
C THR A 231 20.63 13.10 6.94
N LEU A 232 19.99 12.75 8.06
CA LEU A 232 19.61 13.69 9.12
C LEU A 232 20.82 14.28 9.89
N HIS A 233 22.02 13.75 9.73
CA HIS A 233 23.24 14.42 10.21
C HIS A 233 23.62 15.64 9.36
N ARG A 234 23.09 15.76 8.15
CA ARG A 234 23.37 16.84 7.19
C ARG A 234 22.16 17.73 6.90
N GLU A 235 20.97 17.20 7.11
CA GLU A 235 19.70 17.88 6.85
C GLU A 235 18.87 17.96 8.14
N ASN A 236 18.20 19.07 8.36
CA ASN A 236 17.35 19.23 9.55
C ASN A 236 16.12 18.34 9.47
N GLN A 237 15.57 18.15 8.27
CA GLN A 237 14.33 17.46 8.09
C GLN A 237 14.27 16.81 6.70
N VAL A 238 13.70 15.61 6.61
CA VAL A 238 13.46 14.90 5.35
C VAL A 238 11.99 14.51 5.21
N LEU A 239 11.55 14.31 3.96
CA LEU A 239 10.24 13.78 3.62
C LEU A 239 10.36 12.30 3.31
N VAL A 240 9.53 11.47 3.94
CA VAL A 240 9.46 10.01 3.70
C VAL A 240 8.07 9.66 3.22
N CYS A 241 7.96 9.07 2.05
CA CYS A 241 6.69 8.70 1.44
C CYS A 241 6.64 7.23 1.05
N ALA A 242 5.44 6.69 0.95
CA ALA A 242 5.16 5.41 0.31
C ALA A 242 3.78 5.46 -0.36
N GLN A 243 3.49 4.45 -1.20
CA GLN A 243 2.19 4.36 -1.87
C GLN A 243 1.05 4.06 -0.88
N SER A 244 1.28 3.13 0.06
CA SER A 244 0.27 2.69 1.02
C SER A 244 0.50 3.24 2.43
N ASN A 245 -0.58 3.39 3.19
CA ASN A 245 -0.49 3.75 4.61
C ASN A 245 0.30 2.71 5.41
N MET A 246 0.12 1.41 5.11
CA MET A 246 0.82 0.33 5.80
C MET A 246 2.35 0.43 5.63
N ALA A 247 2.83 0.77 4.43
CA ALA A 247 4.26 0.95 4.20
C ALA A 247 4.80 2.18 4.95
N VAL A 248 4.04 3.28 4.97
CA VAL A 248 4.42 4.48 5.74
C VAL A 248 4.47 4.18 7.24
N ASP A 249 3.49 3.47 7.76
CA ASP A 249 3.42 3.11 9.19
C ASP A 249 4.61 2.22 9.57
N TRP A 250 4.93 1.23 8.73
CA TRP A 250 6.05 0.31 8.97
C TRP A 250 7.41 1.03 9.01
N ILE A 251 7.69 1.88 8.02
CA ILE A 251 8.96 2.64 8.03
C ILE A 251 9.02 3.65 9.16
N SER A 252 7.89 4.28 9.50
CA SER A 252 7.79 5.22 10.61
C SER A 252 8.09 4.55 11.95
N GLU A 253 7.55 3.34 12.18
CA GLU A 253 7.84 2.56 13.38
C GLU A 253 9.33 2.24 13.50
N LYS A 254 9.97 1.81 12.41
CA LYS A 254 11.41 1.52 12.40
C LYS A 254 12.27 2.75 12.64
N LEU A 255 11.87 3.91 12.12
CA LEU A 255 12.54 5.19 12.38
C LEU A 255 12.43 5.60 13.85
N VAL A 256 11.25 5.44 14.44
CA VAL A 256 11.03 5.70 15.87
C VAL A 256 11.87 4.76 16.73
N ASP A 257 11.93 3.47 16.40
CA ASP A 257 12.77 2.48 17.09
C ASP A 257 14.27 2.86 16.99
N ARG A 258 14.68 3.53 15.93
CA ARG A 258 16.04 4.08 15.74
C ARG A 258 16.27 5.39 16.50
N GLY A 259 15.23 5.92 17.17
CA GLY A 259 15.30 7.18 17.93
C GLY A 259 15.11 8.44 17.09
N VAL A 260 14.56 8.32 15.89
CA VAL A 260 14.29 9.48 15.01
C VAL A 260 12.91 10.07 15.32
N PRO A 261 12.81 11.40 15.58
CA PRO A 261 11.54 12.07 15.76
C PRO A 261 10.74 12.09 14.44
N VAL A 262 9.64 11.37 14.39
CA VAL A 262 8.75 11.26 13.22
C VAL A 262 7.44 11.99 13.47
N LEU A 263 6.97 12.74 12.47
CA LEU A 263 5.61 13.28 12.41
C LEU A 263 4.86 12.61 11.25
N ARG A 264 3.89 11.77 11.59
CA ARG A 264 3.07 11.02 10.65
C ARG A 264 1.86 11.85 10.23
N ILE A 265 1.78 12.20 8.95
CA ILE A 265 0.62 12.90 8.37
C ILE A 265 -0.39 11.87 7.86
N GLY A 266 -1.59 11.92 8.39
CA GLY A 266 -2.66 10.95 8.16
C GLY A 266 -2.75 9.92 9.28
N ASN A 267 -3.86 9.17 9.30
CA ASN A 267 -4.10 8.15 10.32
C ASN A 267 -3.47 6.82 9.93
N PRO A 268 -2.88 6.09 10.89
CA PRO A 268 -2.32 4.76 10.64
C PRO A 268 -3.43 3.75 10.32
N THR A 269 -3.10 2.72 9.54
CA THR A 269 -4.02 1.63 9.18
C THR A 269 -4.28 0.66 10.32
N ARG A 270 -3.37 0.59 11.29
CA ARG A 270 -3.51 -0.22 12.49
C ARG A 270 -3.41 0.65 13.72
N VAL A 271 -4.41 0.52 14.58
CA VAL A 271 -4.43 1.22 15.86
C VAL A 271 -3.51 0.51 16.83
N ASN A 272 -2.31 1.04 16.89
CA ASN A 272 -1.38 0.70 17.96
C ASN A 272 -1.08 2.03 18.66
N ASP A 273 -1.20 2.05 19.97
CA ASP A 273 -1.04 3.27 20.79
C ASP A 273 0.29 3.97 20.53
N LYS A 274 1.34 3.19 20.24
CA LYS A 274 2.66 3.69 19.87
C LYS A 274 2.59 4.54 18.59
N MET A 275 1.95 4.05 17.53
CA MET A 275 1.87 4.76 16.25
C MET A 275 0.95 5.97 16.32
N LEU A 276 -0.14 5.88 17.06
CA LEU A 276 -1.06 7.01 17.25
C LEU A 276 -0.35 8.23 17.89
N SER A 277 0.57 8.00 18.81
CA SER A 277 1.30 9.08 19.49
C SER A 277 2.21 9.90 18.56
N PHE A 278 2.55 9.39 17.37
CA PHE A 278 3.38 10.07 16.36
C PHE A 278 2.55 10.75 15.27
N THR A 279 1.23 10.58 15.28
CA THR A 279 0.36 11.22 14.29
C THR A 279 0.25 12.72 14.55
N TYR A 280 0.14 13.48 13.45
CA TYR A 280 -0.05 14.92 13.52
C TYR A 280 -1.27 15.30 14.38
N GLU A 281 -2.41 14.61 14.19
CA GLU A 281 -3.64 14.89 14.94
C GLU A 281 -3.45 14.73 16.45
N ARG A 282 -2.85 13.62 16.89
CA ARG A 282 -2.61 13.37 18.32
C ARG A 282 -1.59 14.32 18.93
N ARG A 283 -0.52 14.63 18.21
CA ARG A 283 0.47 15.60 18.68
C ARG A 283 -0.12 17.00 18.74
N PHE A 284 -0.95 17.38 17.78
CA PHE A 284 -1.66 18.64 17.78
C PHE A 284 -2.59 18.75 19.00
N GLU A 285 -3.36 17.70 19.30
CA GLU A 285 -4.24 17.64 20.49
C GLU A 285 -3.47 17.67 21.82
N SER A 286 -2.28 17.10 21.86
CA SER A 286 -1.45 17.03 23.06
C SER A 286 -0.67 18.32 23.34
N HIS A 287 -0.69 19.28 22.42
CA HIS A 287 0.04 20.54 22.59
C HIS A 287 -0.57 21.41 23.71
N PRO A 288 0.24 22.06 24.57
CA PRO A 288 -0.25 22.89 25.67
C PRO A 288 -1.24 23.99 25.27
N ASP A 289 -1.12 24.55 24.09
CA ASP A 289 -1.99 25.61 23.59
C ASP A 289 -3.32 25.07 22.99
N TYR A 290 -3.45 23.76 22.78
CA TYR A 290 -4.63 23.17 22.15
C TYR A 290 -5.94 23.40 22.95
N PRO A 291 -5.99 23.28 24.28
CA PRO A 291 -7.22 23.54 25.03
C PRO A 291 -7.76 24.97 24.82
N GLN A 292 -6.85 25.95 24.73
CA GLN A 292 -7.22 27.35 24.44
C GLN A 292 -7.78 27.49 23.02
N LEU A 293 -7.11 26.89 22.04
CA LEU A 293 -7.57 26.87 20.66
C LEU A 293 -8.94 26.21 20.53
N TRP A 294 -9.15 25.07 21.20
CA TRP A 294 -10.43 24.36 21.22
C TRP A 294 -11.56 25.25 21.78
N SER A 295 -11.31 25.95 22.91
CA SER A 295 -12.26 26.86 23.52
C SER A 295 -12.65 28.02 22.60
N ILE A 296 -11.68 28.58 21.89
CA ILE A 296 -11.92 29.65 20.90
C ILE A 296 -12.74 29.13 19.72
N ARG A 297 -12.40 27.95 19.17
CA ARG A 297 -13.14 27.32 18.08
C ARG A 297 -14.59 27.03 18.47
N LYS A 298 -14.81 26.56 19.72
CA LYS A 298 -16.14 26.36 20.27
C LYS A 298 -16.91 27.67 20.36
N ALA A 299 -16.31 28.73 20.92
CA ALA A 299 -16.94 30.06 20.99
C ALA A 299 -17.32 30.61 19.62
N ILE A 300 -16.47 30.44 18.61
CA ILE A 300 -16.79 30.84 17.23
C ILE A 300 -18.03 30.09 16.71
N ARG A 301 -18.14 28.77 16.92
CA ARG A 301 -19.31 27.97 16.52
C ARG A 301 -20.59 28.44 17.21
N ASP A 302 -20.51 28.67 18.53
CA ASP A 302 -21.64 29.15 19.32
C ASP A 302 -22.13 30.53 18.83
N LEU A 303 -21.21 31.43 18.53
CA LEU A 303 -21.53 32.75 17.97
C LEU A 303 -22.17 32.66 16.57
N TYR A 304 -21.73 31.73 15.72
CA TYR A 304 -22.41 31.49 14.43
C TYR A 304 -23.82 30.94 14.59
N SER A 305 -24.08 30.10 15.59
CA SER A 305 -25.41 29.58 15.86
C SER A 305 -26.37 30.67 16.38
N GLN A 306 -25.85 31.62 17.16
CA GLN A 306 -26.63 32.79 17.67
C GLN A 306 -26.95 33.80 16.57
N ASN A 307 -26.09 33.97 15.57
CA ASN A 307 -26.28 34.92 14.46
C ASN A 307 -27.54 34.63 13.61
N ARG A 308 -28.06 33.42 13.66
CA ARG A 308 -29.34 33.05 13.01
C ARG A 308 -30.57 33.70 13.67
N LYS A 309 -30.44 34.31 14.87
CA LYS A 309 -31.53 34.85 15.67
C LYS A 309 -31.63 36.40 15.75
N GLY A 310 -30.83 37.14 14.96
CA GLY A 310 -31.18 38.50 14.58
C GLY A 310 -30.81 39.65 15.53
N ALA A 311 -29.65 39.72 16.18
CA ALA A 311 -29.19 40.87 16.93
C ALA A 311 -27.78 41.34 16.51
N ASN A 312 -27.63 42.63 16.32
CA ASN A 312 -26.39 43.41 16.15
C ASN A 312 -25.24 42.75 15.34
N ARG A 313 -25.47 42.59 14.03
CA ARG A 313 -24.61 41.82 13.09
C ARG A 313 -23.16 42.31 13.03
N GLU A 314 -22.90 43.61 13.18
CA GLU A 314 -21.57 44.18 12.96
C GLU A 314 -20.63 43.93 14.14
N SER A 315 -21.09 44.15 15.36
CA SER A 315 -20.33 43.84 16.58
C SER A 315 -20.04 42.36 16.71
N LEU A 316 -21.00 41.51 16.35
CA LEU A 316 -20.84 40.05 16.37
C LEU A 316 -19.79 39.60 15.32
N ARG A 317 -19.81 40.20 14.14
CA ARG A 317 -18.86 39.93 13.06
C ARG A 317 -17.44 40.33 13.45
N GLN A 318 -17.26 41.48 14.10
CA GLN A 318 -15.94 41.92 14.63
C GLN A 318 -15.42 40.95 15.68
N LYS A 319 -16.29 40.52 16.61
CA LYS A 319 -15.91 39.54 17.64
C LYS A 319 -15.51 38.19 17.04
N ILE A 320 -16.26 37.70 16.06
CA ILE A 320 -15.92 36.46 15.34
C ILE A 320 -14.57 36.60 14.63
N ASN A 321 -14.31 37.73 13.96
CA ASN A 321 -13.04 37.96 13.28
C ASN A 321 -11.85 37.97 14.25
N SER A 322 -11.96 38.69 15.37
CA SER A 322 -10.91 38.71 16.40
C SER A 322 -10.62 37.34 16.99
N LEU A 323 -11.68 36.51 17.21
CA LEU A 323 -11.49 35.14 17.66
C LEU A 323 -10.85 34.25 16.59
N LYS A 324 -11.18 34.46 15.31
CA LYS A 324 -10.52 33.74 14.20
C LYS A 324 -9.05 34.07 14.09
N ASP A 325 -8.69 35.34 14.20
CA ASP A 325 -7.28 35.78 14.16
C ASP A 325 -6.49 35.11 15.27
N ARG A 326 -7.04 35.10 16.51
CA ARG A 326 -6.41 34.44 17.65
C ARG A 326 -6.33 32.91 17.49
N ALA A 327 -7.34 32.28 16.93
CA ALA A 327 -7.31 30.85 16.62
C ALA A 327 -6.21 30.54 15.59
N THR A 328 -6.07 31.36 14.56
CA THR A 328 -5.04 31.23 13.53
C THR A 328 -3.63 31.39 14.13
N GLU A 329 -3.41 32.36 15.02
CA GLU A 329 -2.13 32.50 15.73
C GLU A 329 -1.75 31.26 16.54
N LEU A 330 -2.72 30.70 17.27
CA LEU A 330 -2.49 29.46 18.04
C LEU A 330 -2.22 28.27 17.15
N GLU A 331 -2.96 28.13 16.03
CA GLU A 331 -2.73 27.08 15.04
C GLU A 331 -1.32 27.17 14.44
N ILE A 332 -0.87 28.35 14.07
CA ILE A 332 0.48 28.59 13.55
C ILE A 332 1.52 28.17 14.59
N ARG A 333 1.36 28.62 15.84
CA ARG A 333 2.30 28.30 16.93
C ARG A 333 2.39 26.79 17.18
N ILE A 334 1.26 26.09 17.25
CA ILE A 334 1.24 24.64 17.42
C ILE A 334 1.94 23.96 16.23
N ASN A 335 1.63 24.37 15.00
CA ASN A 335 2.24 23.81 13.81
C ASN A 335 3.76 24.03 13.78
N GLU A 336 4.21 25.26 14.07
CA GLU A 336 5.64 25.57 14.14
C GLU A 336 6.35 24.68 15.16
N ALA A 337 5.77 24.47 16.34
CA ALA A 337 6.33 23.60 17.36
C ALA A 337 6.42 22.14 16.84
N LEU A 338 5.33 21.59 16.30
CA LEU A 338 5.31 20.21 15.82
C LEU A 338 6.30 19.96 14.68
N PHE A 339 6.35 20.87 13.71
CA PHE A 339 7.24 20.73 12.56
C PHE A 339 8.71 21.00 12.92
N SER A 340 9.00 21.86 13.90
CA SER A 340 10.37 22.09 14.37
C SER A 340 10.94 20.91 15.16
N GLU A 341 10.10 20.17 15.88
CA GLU A 341 10.51 18.99 16.63
C GLU A 341 10.73 17.76 15.71
N ALA A 342 10.00 17.67 14.62
CA ALA A 342 10.06 16.53 13.71
C ALA A 342 11.31 16.58 12.83
N ARG A 343 12.03 15.46 12.77
CA ARG A 343 13.16 15.27 11.84
C ARG A 343 12.72 14.56 10.56
N VAL A 344 11.67 13.76 10.64
CA VAL A 344 11.05 13.07 9.50
C VAL A 344 9.58 13.42 9.44
N ILE A 345 9.14 13.88 8.28
CA ILE A 345 7.73 13.98 7.92
C ILE A 345 7.38 12.74 7.11
N ALA A 346 6.46 11.92 7.61
CA ALA A 346 6.07 10.67 6.97
C ALA A 346 4.62 10.70 6.49
N CYS A 347 4.36 10.39 5.22
CA CYS A 347 3.02 10.39 4.65
C CYS A 347 2.92 9.50 3.39
N THR A 348 1.70 9.24 2.91
CA THR A 348 1.55 8.66 1.58
C THR A 348 1.90 9.67 0.49
N LEU A 349 2.22 9.20 -0.72
CA LEU A 349 2.52 10.07 -1.86
C LEU A 349 1.41 11.10 -2.10
N VAL A 350 0.16 10.68 -2.07
CA VAL A 350 -1.01 11.58 -2.21
C VAL A 350 -1.12 12.55 -1.04
N SER A 351 -0.88 12.08 0.18
CA SER A 351 -0.95 12.92 1.38
C SER A 351 0.16 13.96 1.46
N SER A 352 1.23 13.84 0.67
CA SER A 352 2.26 14.88 0.56
C SER A 352 1.71 16.20 -0.01
N ALA A 353 0.55 16.15 -0.69
CA ALA A 353 -0.18 17.34 -1.15
C ALA A 353 -1.09 17.94 -0.07
N ASN A 354 -1.11 17.41 1.16
CA ASN A 354 -1.94 17.94 2.24
C ASN A 354 -1.62 19.43 2.50
N ARG A 355 -2.68 20.18 2.80
CA ARG A 355 -2.61 21.63 3.05
C ARG A 355 -1.58 22.01 4.13
N ILE A 356 -1.41 21.17 5.16
CA ILE A 356 -0.46 21.43 6.24
C ILE A 356 1.01 21.39 5.78
N LEU A 357 1.29 20.73 4.64
CA LEU A 357 2.60 20.66 4.00
C LEU A 357 2.75 21.68 2.85
N MET A 358 1.76 22.57 2.66
CA MET A 358 1.80 23.54 1.58
C MET A 358 2.95 24.53 1.80
N GLY A 359 3.74 24.79 0.76
CA GLY A 359 4.91 25.67 0.84
C GLY A 359 6.17 25.05 1.43
N MET A 360 6.09 23.88 2.06
CA MET A 360 7.28 23.18 2.58
C MET A 360 8.13 22.62 1.43
N LYS A 361 9.44 22.71 1.59
CA LYS A 361 10.46 22.12 0.73
C LYS A 361 11.44 21.30 1.58
N PHE A 362 11.94 20.23 0.99
CA PHE A 362 12.85 19.30 1.65
C PHE A 362 14.11 19.12 0.80
N GLY A 363 15.27 18.97 1.43
CA GLY A 363 16.49 18.62 0.72
C GLY A 363 16.37 17.24 0.10
N THR A 364 15.88 16.28 0.87
CA THR A 364 15.75 14.89 0.43
C THR A 364 14.33 14.35 0.64
N LEU A 365 13.82 13.67 -0.41
CA LEU A 365 12.64 12.82 -0.38
C LEU A 365 13.08 11.35 -0.47
N PHE A 366 12.57 10.53 0.45
CA PHE A 366 12.65 9.07 0.38
C PHE A 366 11.30 8.50 -0.01
N ILE A 367 11.25 7.62 -1.00
CA ILE A 367 10.03 6.89 -1.40
C ILE A 367 10.28 5.40 -1.19
N ASP A 368 9.61 4.81 -0.21
CA ASP A 368 9.62 3.36 -0.02
C ASP A 368 8.54 2.70 -0.88
N GLU A 369 8.75 1.44 -1.24
CA GLU A 369 7.89 0.67 -2.17
C GLU A 369 7.64 1.41 -3.49
N ALA A 370 8.66 2.10 -4.01
CA ALA A 370 8.57 2.92 -5.22
C ALA A 370 8.17 2.13 -6.49
N ALA A 371 8.44 0.83 -6.51
CA ALA A 371 8.03 -0.05 -7.60
C ALA A 371 6.51 -0.31 -7.67
N GLN A 372 5.75 0.05 -6.63
CA GLN A 372 4.29 -0.10 -6.58
C GLN A 372 3.53 1.19 -6.87
N ALA A 373 4.24 2.29 -7.04
CA ALA A 373 3.66 3.61 -7.24
C ALA A 373 3.60 3.97 -8.74
N LEU A 374 2.46 4.49 -9.19
CA LEU A 374 2.39 5.15 -10.49
C LEU A 374 3.39 6.32 -10.53
N GLU A 375 4.02 6.51 -11.66
CA GLU A 375 4.95 7.63 -11.84
C GLU A 375 4.32 8.97 -11.48
N ALA A 376 3.08 9.21 -11.91
CA ALA A 376 2.35 10.43 -11.60
C ALA A 376 2.17 10.67 -10.10
N ALA A 377 2.00 9.61 -9.31
CA ALA A 377 1.90 9.69 -7.85
C ALA A 377 3.25 10.09 -7.22
N CYS A 378 4.37 9.56 -7.73
CA CYS A 378 5.70 9.95 -7.28
C CYS A 378 5.96 11.45 -7.48
N TRP A 379 5.53 12.00 -8.60
CA TRP A 379 5.69 13.43 -8.90
C TRP A 379 4.94 14.35 -7.94
N ILE A 380 3.87 13.88 -7.27
CA ILE A 380 3.19 14.67 -6.23
C ILE A 380 4.17 15.04 -5.10
N ALA A 381 4.99 14.09 -4.66
CA ALA A 381 5.97 14.30 -3.60
C ALA A 381 7.28 14.92 -4.12
N ILE A 382 7.76 14.53 -5.30
CA ILE A 382 9.03 14.99 -5.89
C ILE A 382 9.05 16.50 -6.07
N ARG A 383 7.91 17.13 -6.36
CA ARG A 383 7.79 18.60 -6.45
C ARG A 383 8.28 19.34 -5.19
N LYS A 384 8.38 18.65 -4.06
CA LYS A 384 8.74 19.21 -2.75
C LYS A 384 10.19 19.00 -2.37
N ALA A 385 11.01 18.35 -3.20
CA ALA A 385 12.36 17.94 -2.82
C ALA A 385 13.41 18.31 -3.87
N ASP A 386 14.66 18.44 -3.42
CA ASP A 386 15.80 18.74 -4.28
C ASP A 386 16.50 17.46 -4.76
N ARG A 387 16.42 16.35 -4.02
CA ARG A 387 16.91 15.04 -4.42
C ARG A 387 15.93 13.94 -4.00
N VAL A 388 16.00 12.80 -4.67
CA VAL A 388 15.05 11.69 -4.51
C VAL A 388 15.78 10.38 -4.29
N ILE A 389 15.43 9.70 -3.23
CA ILE A 389 15.91 8.35 -2.93
C ILE A 389 14.73 7.40 -3.07
N LEU A 390 14.85 6.42 -3.97
CA LEU A 390 13.83 5.42 -4.21
C LEU A 390 14.27 4.08 -3.60
N ALA A 391 13.37 3.43 -2.89
CA ALA A 391 13.57 2.08 -2.41
C ALA A 391 12.42 1.20 -2.89
N GLY A 392 12.72 -0.02 -3.30
CA GLY A 392 11.72 -0.95 -3.80
C GLY A 392 12.33 -2.13 -4.53
N ASP A 393 11.46 -2.88 -5.18
CA ASP A 393 11.85 -4.02 -6.00
C ASP A 393 10.93 -4.14 -7.23
N HIS A 394 11.44 -3.78 -8.38
CA HIS A 394 10.69 -3.81 -9.64
C HIS A 394 10.44 -5.23 -10.17
N CYS A 395 11.06 -6.24 -9.58
CA CYS A 395 10.77 -7.65 -9.83
C CYS A 395 9.62 -8.21 -8.96
N GLN A 396 9.03 -7.38 -8.10
CA GLN A 396 7.81 -7.65 -7.35
C GLN A 396 6.61 -6.92 -7.97
N LEU A 397 5.49 -6.82 -7.21
CA LEU A 397 4.23 -6.30 -7.75
C LEU A 397 4.36 -4.87 -8.29
N PRO A 398 3.83 -4.61 -9.48
CA PRO A 398 3.70 -3.29 -10.05
C PRO A 398 2.48 -2.54 -9.45
N PRO A 399 2.27 -1.28 -9.82
CA PRO A 399 1.02 -0.58 -9.55
C PRO A 399 -0.19 -1.36 -10.09
N THR A 400 -1.31 -1.31 -9.36
CA THR A 400 -2.55 -1.91 -9.84
C THR A 400 -3.18 -1.02 -10.90
N ILE A 401 -3.38 -1.55 -12.11
CA ILE A 401 -4.02 -0.88 -13.23
C ILE A 401 -5.19 -1.74 -13.70
N LYS A 402 -6.34 -1.14 -13.92
CA LYS A 402 -7.57 -1.85 -14.33
C LYS A 402 -7.82 -1.76 -15.83
N CYS A 403 -7.43 -0.65 -16.46
CA CYS A 403 -7.52 -0.48 -17.91
C CYS A 403 -6.39 -1.24 -18.61
N ILE A 404 -6.76 -2.33 -19.30
CA ILE A 404 -5.80 -3.20 -20.00
C ILE A 404 -5.02 -2.43 -21.08
N GLU A 405 -5.69 -1.54 -21.78
CA GLU A 405 -5.07 -0.71 -22.83
C GLU A 405 -4.04 0.25 -22.25
N ALA A 406 -4.35 0.88 -21.11
CA ALA A 406 -3.41 1.75 -20.42
C ALA A 406 -2.18 0.97 -19.90
N MET A 407 -2.40 -0.22 -19.35
CA MET A 407 -1.33 -1.13 -18.92
C MET A 407 -0.44 -1.54 -20.09
N ARG A 408 -1.02 -1.99 -21.22
CA ARG A 408 -0.26 -2.32 -22.44
C ARG A 408 0.47 -1.14 -23.02
N GLY A 409 -0.03 0.07 -22.80
CA GLY A 409 0.60 1.33 -23.19
C GLY A 409 1.82 1.68 -22.36
N GLY A 410 2.04 1.01 -21.21
CA GLY A 410 3.18 1.22 -20.31
C GLY A 410 2.85 2.11 -19.09
N LEU A 411 1.58 2.19 -18.67
CA LEU A 411 1.21 2.91 -17.43
C LEU A 411 1.81 2.23 -16.19
N ASP A 412 2.05 0.92 -16.25
CA ASP A 412 2.66 0.12 -15.18
C ASP A 412 4.19 0.25 -15.10
N GLU A 413 4.83 0.90 -16.07
CA GLU A 413 6.24 1.28 -15.98
C GLU A 413 6.43 2.36 -14.93
N THR A 414 6.94 1.96 -13.76
CA THR A 414 7.16 2.89 -12.64
C THR A 414 8.35 3.83 -12.89
N LEU A 415 8.37 4.97 -12.20
CA LEU A 415 9.51 5.87 -12.23
C LEU A 415 10.80 5.17 -11.80
N MET A 416 10.73 4.32 -10.75
CA MET A 416 11.87 3.52 -10.31
C MET A 416 12.42 2.64 -11.44
N GLN A 417 11.56 1.91 -12.16
CA GLN A 417 11.97 1.05 -13.26
C GLN A 417 12.65 1.83 -14.39
N LYS A 418 12.11 3.00 -14.74
CA LYS A 418 12.70 3.89 -15.74
C LYS A 418 14.10 4.36 -15.34
N ILE A 419 14.27 4.77 -14.08
CA ILE A 419 15.57 5.21 -13.58
C ILE A 419 16.56 4.04 -13.51
N VAL A 420 16.13 2.85 -13.07
CA VAL A 420 16.98 1.63 -13.11
C VAL A 420 17.54 1.38 -14.51
N CYS A 421 16.70 1.53 -15.56
CA CYS A 421 17.12 1.34 -16.93
C CYS A 421 18.00 2.48 -17.46
N ASN A 422 17.66 3.73 -17.13
CA ASN A 422 18.32 4.91 -17.69
C ASN A 422 19.59 5.32 -16.92
N LYS A 423 19.66 5.01 -15.61
CA LYS A 423 20.71 5.43 -14.68
C LYS A 423 21.19 4.26 -13.80
N PRO A 424 21.70 3.17 -14.42
CA PRO A 424 22.13 1.98 -13.67
C PRO A 424 23.23 2.31 -12.64
N GLU A 425 24.00 3.36 -12.83
CA GLU A 425 25.02 3.82 -11.90
C GLU A 425 24.45 4.28 -10.54
N THR A 426 23.16 4.62 -10.48
CA THR A 426 22.50 5.09 -9.26
C THR A 426 21.94 3.95 -8.41
N VAL A 427 21.95 2.72 -8.93
CA VAL A 427 21.31 1.56 -8.31
C VAL A 427 22.29 0.83 -7.40
N SER A 428 21.83 0.49 -6.19
CA SER A 428 22.48 -0.45 -5.29
C SER A 428 21.58 -1.66 -5.08
N LEU A 429 22.01 -2.82 -5.53
CA LEU A 429 21.32 -4.08 -5.30
C LEU A 429 21.76 -4.68 -3.95
N LEU A 430 20.79 -4.89 -3.05
CA LEU A 430 21.03 -5.65 -1.82
C LEU A 430 21.07 -7.14 -2.16
N LYS A 431 22.16 -7.83 -1.82
CA LYS A 431 22.42 -9.19 -2.30
C LYS A 431 22.22 -10.27 -1.23
N THR A 432 22.34 -9.93 0.05
CA THR A 432 22.20 -10.92 1.14
C THR A 432 20.79 -10.90 1.70
N GLN A 433 20.09 -12.02 1.61
CA GLN A 433 18.76 -12.18 2.18
C GLN A 433 18.79 -12.94 3.52
N TYR A 434 17.85 -12.57 4.42
CA TYR A 434 17.74 -13.06 5.80
C TYR A 434 16.40 -13.72 6.10
N ARG A 435 15.63 -14.08 5.07
CA ARG A 435 14.27 -14.60 5.21
C ARG A 435 14.18 -16.09 4.92
N MET A 436 14.57 -16.47 3.73
CA MET A 436 14.24 -17.78 3.16
C MET A 436 15.34 -18.79 3.32
N ASN A 437 14.95 -20.08 3.42
CA ASN A 437 15.84 -21.17 3.09
C ASN A 437 16.44 -20.99 1.68
N ASP A 438 17.69 -21.37 1.49
CA ASP A 438 18.44 -21.15 0.24
C ASP A 438 17.77 -21.79 -0.99
N GLU A 439 17.22 -22.99 -0.84
CA GLU A 439 16.55 -23.69 -1.94
C GLU A 439 15.27 -22.98 -2.38
N ILE A 440 14.54 -22.34 -1.47
CA ILE A 440 13.37 -21.53 -1.82
C ILE A 440 13.80 -20.25 -2.58
N MET A 441 14.89 -19.62 -2.13
CA MET A 441 15.38 -18.36 -2.70
C MET A 441 16.05 -18.56 -4.07
N ARG A 442 16.77 -19.66 -4.28
CA ARG A 442 17.67 -19.86 -5.43
C ARG A 442 16.96 -19.69 -6.77
N PHE A 443 15.78 -20.27 -6.93
CA PHE A 443 15.00 -20.14 -8.17
C PHE A 443 14.65 -18.67 -8.47
N SER A 444 14.17 -17.94 -7.46
CA SER A 444 13.88 -16.50 -7.61
C SER A 444 15.14 -15.69 -7.90
N SER A 445 16.27 -16.03 -7.28
CA SER A 445 17.57 -15.40 -7.55
C SER A 445 17.97 -15.54 -9.01
N GLU A 446 17.92 -16.75 -9.55
CA GLU A 446 18.34 -17.04 -10.93
C GLU A 446 17.40 -16.38 -11.95
N TRP A 447 16.09 -16.45 -11.74
CA TRP A 447 15.12 -15.97 -12.70
C TRP A 447 14.97 -14.45 -12.72
N PHE A 448 14.95 -13.80 -11.55
CA PHE A 448 14.64 -12.37 -11.42
C PHE A 448 15.84 -11.49 -11.10
N TYR A 449 16.89 -12.04 -10.48
CA TYR A 449 18.01 -11.26 -9.95
C TYR A 449 19.38 -11.73 -10.47
N HIS A 450 19.38 -12.38 -11.62
CA HIS A 450 20.60 -12.82 -12.33
C HIS A 450 21.55 -13.69 -11.49
N GLY A 451 21.03 -14.43 -10.52
CA GLY A 451 21.81 -15.27 -9.61
C GLY A 451 22.63 -14.49 -8.56
N GLU A 452 22.35 -13.19 -8.38
CA GLU A 452 23.16 -12.33 -7.51
C GLU A 452 22.78 -12.41 -6.04
N LEU A 453 21.66 -13.06 -5.67
CA LEU A 453 21.24 -13.16 -4.28
C LEU A 453 21.94 -14.32 -3.57
N ASN A 454 22.30 -14.07 -2.31
CA ASN A 454 22.91 -15.04 -1.42
C ASN A 454 22.14 -15.10 -0.11
N SER A 455 22.01 -16.30 0.46
CA SER A 455 21.41 -16.47 1.77
C SER A 455 22.42 -16.23 2.89
N ALA A 456 22.01 -15.50 3.91
CA ALA A 456 22.79 -15.36 5.12
C ALA A 456 22.98 -16.74 5.80
N PRO A 457 24.12 -16.99 6.45
CA PRO A 457 24.42 -18.31 7.04
C PRO A 457 23.33 -18.83 7.98
N GLU A 458 22.71 -17.95 8.77
CA GLU A 458 21.69 -18.27 9.77
C GLU A 458 20.36 -18.74 9.19
N VAL A 459 20.07 -18.44 7.93
CA VAL A 459 18.82 -18.83 7.26
C VAL A 459 19.03 -19.87 6.16
N LYS A 460 20.26 -20.05 5.73
CA LYS A 460 20.59 -20.85 4.54
C LYS A 460 20.00 -22.25 4.57
N TYR A 461 20.06 -22.91 5.70
CA TYR A 461 19.62 -24.31 5.88
C TYR A 461 18.47 -24.43 6.88
N ARG A 462 17.81 -23.31 7.23
CA ARG A 462 16.74 -23.38 8.22
C ARG A 462 15.56 -24.19 7.69
N SER A 463 15.07 -25.09 8.53
CA SER A 463 13.93 -25.95 8.24
C SER A 463 13.11 -26.19 9.52
N ILE A 464 11.85 -26.60 9.35
CA ILE A 464 10.99 -26.97 10.48
C ILE A 464 11.29 -28.40 10.92
N LEU A 465 11.51 -29.26 9.96
CA LEU A 465 11.76 -30.70 10.17
C LEU A 465 13.11 -31.09 9.57
N ASP A 466 13.84 -31.96 10.27
CA ASP A 466 15.07 -32.50 9.76
C ASP A 466 14.81 -33.32 8.48
N PHE A 467 15.70 -33.17 7.50
CA PHE A 467 15.62 -33.85 6.19
C PHE A 467 14.31 -33.58 5.40
N ASP A 468 13.61 -32.47 5.67
CA ASP A 468 12.44 -32.06 4.90
C ASP A 468 12.87 -31.21 3.69
N THR A 469 12.34 -31.52 2.51
CA THR A 469 12.60 -30.73 1.31
C THR A 469 11.93 -29.36 1.44
N PRO A 470 12.66 -28.23 1.37
CA PRO A 470 12.08 -26.91 1.61
C PRO A 470 11.01 -26.47 0.62
N ILE A 471 11.07 -26.98 -0.62
CA ILE A 471 10.11 -26.65 -1.67
C ILE A 471 9.59 -27.93 -2.34
N VAL A 472 8.26 -28.03 -2.49
CA VAL A 472 7.60 -29.21 -3.04
C VAL A 472 6.51 -28.77 -4.02
N TRP A 473 6.38 -29.47 -5.15
CA TRP A 473 5.27 -29.34 -6.07
C TRP A 473 4.34 -30.55 -5.97
N VAL A 474 3.10 -30.31 -5.61
CA VAL A 474 2.02 -31.30 -5.64
C VAL A 474 1.33 -31.18 -6.99
N ASN A 475 1.63 -32.13 -7.89
CA ASN A 475 1.06 -32.13 -9.23
C ASN A 475 -0.40 -32.61 -9.20
N THR A 476 -1.33 -31.80 -9.65
CA THR A 476 -2.77 -32.10 -9.70
C THR A 476 -3.22 -32.66 -11.03
N GLU A 477 -2.29 -32.92 -11.96
CA GLU A 477 -2.55 -33.60 -13.24
C GLU A 477 -3.20 -34.96 -13.01
N ASN A 478 -4.26 -35.26 -13.75
CA ASN A 478 -5.02 -36.50 -13.63
C ASN A 478 -5.74 -36.76 -12.30
N MET A 479 -5.93 -35.71 -11.48
CA MET A 479 -6.64 -35.79 -10.18
C MET A 479 -8.05 -35.19 -10.22
N ASP A 480 -8.67 -35.05 -11.38
CA ASP A 480 -9.99 -34.39 -11.58
C ASP A 480 -10.07 -32.98 -10.98
N CYS A 481 -8.91 -32.31 -10.88
CA CYS A 481 -8.79 -30.95 -10.38
C CYS A 481 -9.09 -29.92 -11.47
N ASN A 482 -10.35 -29.79 -11.87
CA ASN A 482 -10.75 -28.90 -12.95
C ASN A 482 -11.03 -27.48 -12.46
N GLU A 483 -10.60 -26.48 -13.25
CA GLU A 483 -10.95 -25.09 -13.01
C GLU A 483 -12.38 -24.79 -13.41
N GLU A 484 -13.09 -24.00 -12.61
CA GLU A 484 -14.45 -23.53 -12.86
C GLU A 484 -14.52 -22.01 -12.92
N PHE A 485 -15.41 -21.47 -13.76
CA PHE A 485 -15.73 -20.04 -13.72
C PHE A 485 -16.70 -19.73 -12.59
N VAL A 486 -16.47 -18.62 -11.89
CA VAL A 486 -17.35 -18.16 -10.83
C VAL A 486 -17.86 -16.75 -11.14
N GLY A 487 -19.18 -16.64 -11.32
CA GLY A 487 -19.87 -15.37 -11.55
C GLY A 487 -19.61 -14.73 -12.91
N GLU A 488 -20.15 -13.54 -13.12
CA GLU A 488 -20.01 -12.77 -14.37
C GLU A 488 -18.62 -12.13 -14.55
N SER A 489 -17.79 -12.16 -13.53
CA SER A 489 -16.46 -11.52 -13.52
C SER A 489 -15.38 -12.60 -13.57
N PHE A 490 -14.98 -13.10 -14.68
CA PHE A 490 -13.78 -13.91 -14.95
C PHE A 490 -13.03 -14.56 -13.75
N GLY A 491 -13.71 -14.69 -12.60
CA GLY A 491 -13.23 -15.35 -11.40
C GLY A 491 -13.06 -16.84 -11.66
N ARG A 492 -12.01 -17.42 -11.10
CA ARG A 492 -11.75 -18.86 -11.24
C ARG A 492 -11.64 -19.51 -9.88
N ILE A 493 -12.10 -20.75 -9.82
CA ILE A 493 -11.99 -21.62 -8.65
C ILE A 493 -11.63 -23.03 -9.10
N ASN A 494 -10.87 -23.73 -8.28
CA ASN A 494 -10.61 -25.15 -8.42
C ASN A 494 -10.88 -25.80 -7.06
N LYS A 495 -12.09 -26.34 -6.91
CA LYS A 495 -12.56 -26.87 -5.63
C LYS A 495 -11.79 -28.10 -5.18
N ALA A 496 -11.47 -28.98 -6.13
CA ALA A 496 -10.70 -30.18 -5.85
C ALA A 496 -9.27 -29.85 -5.40
N GLU A 497 -8.60 -28.90 -6.08
CA GLU A 497 -7.29 -28.40 -5.67
C GLU A 497 -7.35 -27.73 -4.29
N ALA A 498 -8.41 -26.98 -3.98
CA ALA A 498 -8.58 -26.37 -2.65
C ALA A 498 -8.70 -27.43 -1.54
N LEU A 499 -9.45 -28.53 -1.79
CA LEU A 499 -9.54 -29.64 -0.83
C LEU A 499 -8.18 -30.31 -0.65
N LEU A 500 -7.45 -30.52 -1.74
CA LEU A 500 -6.09 -31.07 -1.68
C LEU A 500 -5.14 -30.15 -0.91
N CYS A 501 -5.26 -28.81 -1.06
CA CYS A 501 -4.50 -27.86 -0.22
C CYS A 501 -4.78 -28.06 1.28
N ILE A 502 -6.04 -28.26 1.65
CA ILE A 502 -6.41 -28.52 3.05
C ILE A 502 -5.83 -29.83 3.55
N GLU A 503 -5.85 -30.89 2.72
CA GLU A 503 -5.28 -32.19 3.07
C GLU A 503 -3.75 -32.11 3.23
N GLU A 504 -3.06 -31.49 2.31
CA GLU A 504 -1.60 -31.31 2.40
C GLU A 504 -1.21 -30.49 3.63
N LEU A 505 -1.97 -29.43 3.93
CA LEU A 505 -1.75 -28.64 5.15
C LEU A 505 -1.93 -29.50 6.41
N LYS A 506 -3.00 -30.30 6.50
CA LYS A 506 -3.23 -31.23 7.62
C LYS A 506 -2.11 -32.27 7.75
N LYS A 507 -1.67 -32.85 6.65
CA LYS A 507 -0.54 -33.81 6.63
C LYS A 507 0.71 -33.16 7.22
N TYR A 508 1.01 -31.93 6.78
CA TYR A 508 2.19 -31.23 7.25
C TYR A 508 2.10 -30.82 8.72
N ILE A 509 0.96 -30.33 9.18
CA ILE A 509 0.69 -30.02 10.60
C ILE A 509 0.85 -31.27 11.47
N ASN A 510 0.32 -32.42 11.03
CA ASN A 510 0.47 -33.69 11.76
C ASN A 510 1.94 -34.18 11.78
N LYS A 511 2.70 -33.93 10.70
CA LYS A 511 4.12 -34.26 10.62
C LYS A 511 4.97 -33.42 11.59
N ILE A 512 4.64 -32.13 11.76
CA ILE A 512 5.28 -31.25 12.74
C ILE A 512 4.91 -31.65 14.17
N GLY A 513 3.65 -32.04 14.40
CA GLY A 513 3.06 -32.25 15.72
C GLY A 513 2.35 -30.98 16.23
N LYS A 514 1.12 -31.17 16.72
CA LYS A 514 0.24 -30.06 17.11
C LYS A 514 0.77 -29.25 18.30
N GLU A 515 1.38 -29.93 19.28
CA GLU A 515 1.97 -29.29 20.45
C GLU A 515 3.15 -28.40 20.04
N ARG A 516 4.11 -28.96 19.32
CA ARG A 516 5.28 -28.23 18.82
C ARG A 516 4.89 -27.00 18.01
N LEU A 517 3.87 -27.14 17.13
CA LEU A 517 3.39 -26.04 16.29
C LEU A 517 2.89 -24.86 17.12
N LEU A 518 2.17 -25.12 18.23
CA LEU A 518 1.66 -24.09 19.11
C LEU A 518 2.77 -23.47 19.98
N ASP A 519 3.68 -24.29 20.50
CA ASP A 519 4.78 -23.85 21.36
C ASP A 519 5.77 -22.98 20.61
N GLU A 520 6.18 -23.39 19.41
CA GLU A 520 7.09 -22.65 18.54
C GLU A 520 6.37 -21.54 17.72
N ARG A 521 5.04 -21.48 17.78
CA ARG A 521 4.19 -20.54 17.04
C ARG A 521 4.47 -20.55 15.53
N ILE A 522 4.64 -21.72 14.95
CA ILE A 522 4.87 -21.89 13.52
C ILE A 522 3.65 -21.38 12.74
N ASP A 523 3.84 -20.40 11.88
CA ASP A 523 2.78 -19.74 11.16
C ASP A 523 2.65 -20.20 9.70
N PHE A 524 1.42 -20.16 9.19
CA PHE A 524 1.04 -20.69 7.88
C PHE A 524 0.40 -19.62 7.02
N GLY A 525 0.74 -19.64 5.74
CA GLY A 525 0.07 -18.86 4.72
C GLY A 525 -0.48 -19.72 3.61
N MET A 526 -1.69 -19.43 3.15
CA MET A 526 -2.25 -19.99 1.93
C MET A 526 -2.48 -18.87 0.93
N ILE A 527 -1.90 -19.00 -0.24
CA ILE A 527 -1.92 -17.97 -1.29
C ILE A 527 -2.59 -18.50 -2.54
N SER A 528 -3.46 -17.71 -3.15
CA SER A 528 -3.96 -17.99 -4.50
C SER A 528 -4.06 -16.69 -5.30
N PRO A 529 -3.85 -16.70 -6.62
CA PRO A 529 -4.05 -15.53 -7.47
C PRO A 529 -5.53 -15.12 -7.63
N TYR A 530 -6.48 -16.00 -7.25
CA TYR A 530 -7.92 -15.79 -7.46
C TYR A 530 -8.68 -15.61 -6.14
N LYS A 531 -9.40 -14.49 -6.01
CA LYS A 531 -10.22 -14.20 -4.80
C LYS A 531 -11.27 -15.29 -4.50
N ALA A 532 -11.88 -15.88 -5.53
CA ALA A 532 -12.85 -16.95 -5.35
C ALA A 532 -12.24 -18.19 -4.66
N GLN A 533 -11.01 -18.56 -5.06
CA GLN A 533 -10.26 -19.65 -4.43
C GLN A 533 -9.92 -19.32 -2.97
N VAL A 534 -9.45 -18.09 -2.72
CA VAL A 534 -9.14 -17.61 -1.35
C VAL A 534 -10.37 -17.68 -0.45
N GLN A 535 -11.53 -17.21 -0.92
CA GLN A 535 -12.79 -17.26 -0.15
C GLN A 535 -13.20 -18.71 0.15
N TYR A 536 -13.05 -19.59 -0.82
CA TYR A 536 -13.37 -21.00 -0.63
C TYR A 536 -12.43 -21.70 0.37
N LEU A 537 -11.12 -21.44 0.27
CA LEU A 537 -10.14 -21.92 1.24
C LEU A 537 -10.45 -21.43 2.67
N ARG A 538 -10.81 -20.16 2.84
CA ARG A 538 -11.25 -19.59 4.12
C ARG A 538 -12.47 -20.32 4.68
N GLN A 539 -13.47 -20.61 3.83
CA GLN A 539 -14.65 -21.35 4.24
C GLN A 539 -14.33 -22.78 4.69
N LEU A 540 -13.43 -23.47 3.98
CA LEU A 540 -12.99 -24.81 4.34
C LEU A 540 -12.28 -24.81 5.70
N VAL A 541 -11.34 -23.92 5.92
CA VAL A 541 -10.62 -23.78 7.20
C VAL A 541 -11.55 -23.37 8.34
N LYS A 542 -12.55 -22.50 8.07
CA LYS A 542 -13.54 -22.08 9.08
C LYS A 542 -14.47 -23.22 9.50
N LYS A 543 -14.88 -24.09 8.56
CA LYS A 543 -15.76 -25.23 8.80
C LYS A 543 -15.06 -26.40 9.50
N ASP A 544 -13.77 -26.56 9.27
CA ASP A 544 -13.02 -27.70 9.77
C ASP A 544 -12.54 -27.46 11.21
N THR A 545 -12.99 -28.33 12.11
CA THR A 545 -12.63 -28.28 13.53
C THR A 545 -11.16 -28.54 13.81
N PHE A 546 -10.47 -29.23 12.88
CA PHE A 546 -9.05 -29.51 13.00
C PHE A 546 -8.22 -28.23 13.14
N PHE A 547 -8.58 -27.16 12.40
CA PHE A 547 -7.83 -25.91 12.39
C PHE A 547 -8.20 -24.95 13.54
N LYS A 548 -9.22 -25.27 14.34
CA LYS A 548 -9.68 -24.38 15.42
C LYS A 548 -8.56 -23.86 16.34
N PRO A 549 -7.60 -24.70 16.80
CA PRO A 549 -6.49 -24.25 17.64
C PRO A 549 -5.46 -23.38 16.93
N PHE A 550 -5.37 -23.49 15.59
CA PHE A 550 -4.29 -22.90 14.78
C PHE A 550 -4.72 -21.66 13.99
N ARG A 551 -6.01 -21.28 14.04
CA ARG A 551 -6.54 -20.19 13.19
C ARG A 551 -5.80 -18.86 13.36
N SER A 552 -5.35 -18.55 14.56
CA SER A 552 -4.56 -17.34 14.83
C SER A 552 -3.17 -17.35 14.19
N LEU A 553 -2.67 -18.52 13.80
CA LEU A 553 -1.39 -18.72 13.13
C LEU A 553 -1.54 -18.86 11.60
N MET A 554 -2.77 -18.75 11.08
CA MET A 554 -3.06 -18.96 9.67
C MET A 554 -3.49 -17.66 9.00
N THR A 555 -2.95 -17.43 7.81
CA THR A 555 -3.37 -16.33 6.93
C THR A 555 -3.70 -16.88 5.55
N ILE A 556 -4.87 -16.56 5.02
CA ILE A 556 -5.31 -17.00 3.69
C ILE A 556 -5.65 -15.75 2.88
N ASN A 557 -4.90 -15.47 1.82
CA ASN A 557 -5.12 -14.26 1.04
C ASN A 557 -4.66 -14.40 -0.42
N THR A 558 -4.99 -13.39 -1.23
CA THR A 558 -4.42 -13.27 -2.57
C THR A 558 -2.93 -12.91 -2.50
N VAL A 559 -2.21 -13.06 -3.63
CA VAL A 559 -0.81 -12.66 -3.72
C VAL A 559 -0.62 -11.20 -3.31
N ASP A 560 -1.49 -10.30 -3.82
CA ASP A 560 -1.45 -8.87 -3.50
C ASP A 560 -1.67 -8.62 -1.98
N GLY A 561 -2.60 -9.35 -1.37
CA GLY A 561 -2.88 -9.24 0.07
C GLY A 561 -1.79 -9.86 0.98
N PHE A 562 -0.87 -10.64 0.42
CA PHE A 562 0.29 -11.17 1.12
C PHE A 562 1.55 -10.29 1.00
N GLN A 563 1.49 -9.23 0.22
CA GLN A 563 2.65 -8.37 0.04
C GLN A 563 3.13 -7.77 1.37
N GLY A 564 4.44 -7.74 1.58
CA GLY A 564 5.05 -7.29 2.85
C GLY A 564 4.97 -8.29 4.01
N GLN A 565 4.21 -9.39 3.86
CA GLN A 565 4.09 -10.44 4.87
C GLN A 565 5.01 -11.62 4.56
N GLU A 566 5.25 -12.45 5.54
CA GLU A 566 6.01 -13.71 5.42
C GLU A 566 5.49 -14.73 6.43
N ARG A 567 5.64 -16.03 6.13
CA ARG A 567 5.22 -17.13 7.00
C ARG A 567 6.26 -18.24 6.97
N ASP A 568 6.29 -19.04 8.02
CA ASP A 568 7.19 -20.20 8.09
C ASP A 568 6.85 -21.21 6.99
N VAL A 569 5.57 -21.44 6.77
CA VAL A 569 5.05 -22.36 5.75
C VAL A 569 4.10 -21.62 4.82
N ILE A 570 4.32 -21.73 3.52
CA ILE A 570 3.43 -21.20 2.49
C ILE A 570 2.91 -22.34 1.62
N LEU A 571 1.61 -22.35 1.40
CA LEU A 571 0.94 -23.16 0.37
C LEU A 571 0.42 -22.23 -0.73
N ILE A 572 0.71 -22.56 -1.99
CA ILE A 572 0.23 -21.80 -3.15
C ILE A 572 -0.71 -22.69 -3.95
N SER A 573 -1.97 -22.24 -4.12
CA SER A 573 -2.96 -22.86 -5.01
C SER A 573 -3.01 -22.08 -6.33
N LEU A 574 -2.56 -22.71 -7.42
CA LEU A 574 -2.42 -22.05 -8.73
C LEU A 574 -3.73 -22.06 -9.54
N VAL A 575 -4.67 -22.97 -9.21
CA VAL A 575 -6.04 -23.04 -9.74
C VAL A 575 -6.13 -23.47 -11.20
N ARG A 576 -5.22 -23.05 -12.06
CA ARG A 576 -5.31 -23.22 -13.51
C ARG A 576 -5.08 -24.68 -13.92
N ALA A 577 -6.11 -25.23 -14.57
CA ALA A 577 -6.10 -26.58 -15.14
C ALA A 577 -6.98 -26.59 -16.41
N ASN A 578 -6.36 -26.56 -17.59
CA ASN A 578 -7.02 -26.54 -18.90
C ASN A 578 -6.11 -27.08 -20.02
N GLU A 579 -6.72 -27.61 -21.05
CA GLU A 579 -6.01 -28.20 -22.20
C GLU A 579 -5.23 -27.18 -23.04
N ASP A 580 -5.69 -25.92 -23.06
CA ASP A 580 -5.08 -24.87 -23.90
C ASP A 580 -3.79 -24.28 -23.31
N GLY A 581 -3.44 -24.60 -22.06
CA GLY A 581 -2.29 -24.02 -21.36
C GLY A 581 -2.46 -22.53 -21.03
N GLN A 582 -3.70 -22.09 -20.92
CA GLN A 582 -3.98 -20.69 -20.58
C GLN A 582 -3.79 -20.47 -19.07
N ILE A 583 -2.82 -19.64 -18.71
CA ILE A 583 -2.46 -19.40 -17.32
C ILE A 583 -3.06 -18.10 -16.73
N GLY A 584 -3.65 -17.21 -17.56
CA GLY A 584 -4.35 -16.01 -17.09
C GLY A 584 -3.49 -15.09 -16.24
N PHE A 585 -3.92 -14.79 -15.00
CA PHE A 585 -3.17 -13.90 -14.07
C PHE A 585 -1.77 -14.41 -13.70
N LEU A 586 -1.51 -15.69 -13.85
CA LEU A 586 -0.20 -16.29 -13.61
C LEU A 586 0.85 -15.88 -14.66
N ASN A 587 0.45 -15.21 -15.74
CA ASN A 587 1.37 -14.67 -16.74
C ASN A 587 2.19 -13.47 -16.21
N ASP A 588 1.72 -12.78 -15.18
CA ASP A 588 2.54 -11.80 -14.47
C ASP A 588 3.44 -12.51 -13.45
N LEU A 589 4.65 -12.83 -13.89
CA LEU A 589 5.62 -13.59 -13.11
C LEU A 589 6.06 -12.90 -11.83
N ARG A 590 5.92 -11.58 -11.74
CA ARG A 590 6.21 -10.80 -10.52
C ARG A 590 5.32 -11.26 -9.36
N ARG A 591 4.07 -11.67 -9.66
CA ARG A 591 3.17 -12.28 -8.66
C ARG A 591 3.71 -13.60 -8.14
N MET A 592 4.24 -14.44 -9.01
CA MET A 592 4.85 -15.69 -8.57
C MET A 592 6.12 -15.44 -7.75
N ASN A 593 6.95 -14.48 -8.14
CA ASN A 593 8.10 -14.06 -7.33
C ASN A 593 7.67 -13.65 -5.91
N VAL A 594 6.62 -12.84 -5.81
CA VAL A 594 6.07 -12.46 -4.49
C VAL A 594 5.56 -13.69 -3.73
N ALA A 595 4.77 -14.56 -4.35
CA ALA A 595 4.19 -15.72 -3.67
C ALA A 595 5.27 -16.68 -3.15
N ILE A 596 6.25 -17.04 -3.98
CA ILE A 596 7.37 -17.93 -3.62
C ILE A 596 8.17 -17.36 -2.45
N THR A 597 8.49 -16.08 -2.51
CA THR A 597 9.35 -15.40 -1.53
C THR A 597 8.67 -15.02 -0.22
N ARG A 598 7.42 -15.46 0.00
CA ARG A 598 6.71 -15.33 1.29
C ARG A 598 7.08 -16.44 2.27
N ALA A 599 7.59 -17.57 1.78
CA ALA A 599 7.96 -18.72 2.60
C ALA A 599 9.33 -18.52 3.26
N ARG A 600 9.39 -18.77 4.56
CA ARG A 600 10.65 -18.76 5.29
C ARG A 600 11.35 -20.13 5.24
N MET A 601 10.63 -21.22 5.50
CA MET A 601 11.20 -22.55 5.72
C MET A 601 10.57 -23.64 4.85
N LYS A 602 9.29 -23.51 4.48
CA LYS A 602 8.59 -24.50 3.67
C LYS A 602 7.68 -23.85 2.65
N LEU A 603 7.78 -24.30 1.40
CA LEU A 603 6.92 -23.89 0.30
C LEU A 603 6.29 -25.14 -0.35
N ILE A 604 4.96 -25.15 -0.44
CA ILE A 604 4.19 -26.22 -1.10
C ILE A 604 3.38 -25.56 -2.22
N ILE A 605 3.64 -25.96 -3.45
CA ILE A 605 2.94 -25.43 -4.63
C ILE A 605 2.00 -26.53 -5.13
N LEU A 606 0.72 -26.20 -5.32
CA LEU A 606 -0.28 -27.09 -5.92
C LEU A 606 -0.68 -26.56 -7.28
N GLY A 607 -0.65 -27.38 -8.29
CA GLY A 607 -1.06 -26.98 -9.63
C GLY A 607 -0.88 -28.08 -10.67
N ASP A 608 -1.64 -27.96 -11.75
CA ASP A 608 -1.62 -28.88 -12.89
C ASP A 608 -0.37 -28.64 -13.76
N ALA A 609 0.58 -29.55 -13.68
CA ALA A 609 1.82 -29.48 -14.45
C ALA A 609 1.56 -29.48 -15.97
N SER A 610 0.55 -30.22 -16.48
CA SER A 610 0.25 -30.29 -17.90
C SER A 610 -0.18 -28.95 -18.50
N THR A 611 -0.90 -28.14 -17.71
CA THR A 611 -1.30 -26.78 -18.07
C THR A 611 -0.15 -25.80 -17.93
N LEU A 612 0.49 -25.79 -16.74
CA LEU A 612 1.40 -24.73 -16.32
C LEU A 612 2.77 -24.81 -16.99
N THR A 613 3.31 -26.01 -17.22
CA THR A 613 4.63 -26.20 -17.85
C THR A 613 4.67 -25.86 -19.34
N LYS A 614 3.56 -25.55 -19.96
CA LYS A 614 3.53 -24.92 -21.29
C LYS A 614 4.16 -23.53 -21.28
N HIS A 615 4.20 -22.86 -20.13
CA HIS A 615 4.90 -21.60 -19.95
C HIS A 615 6.33 -21.84 -19.45
N PRO A 616 7.38 -21.23 -20.07
CA PRO A 616 8.78 -21.50 -19.76
C PRO A 616 9.17 -21.33 -18.29
N PHE A 617 8.60 -20.33 -17.61
CA PHE A 617 8.86 -20.08 -16.19
C PHE A 617 8.42 -21.27 -15.32
N TYR A 618 7.16 -21.72 -15.49
CA TYR A 618 6.60 -22.79 -14.68
C TYR A 618 7.25 -24.13 -15.01
N LYS A 619 7.66 -24.32 -16.28
CA LYS A 619 8.42 -25.49 -16.68
C LYS A 619 9.75 -25.55 -15.92
N LYS A 620 10.54 -24.47 -15.93
CA LYS A 620 11.80 -24.40 -15.18
C LYS A 620 11.62 -24.52 -13.67
N LEU A 621 10.56 -23.92 -13.12
CA LEU A 621 10.24 -24.05 -11.69
C LEU A 621 9.92 -25.51 -11.32
N TYR A 622 9.11 -26.18 -12.14
CA TYR A 622 8.75 -27.57 -11.93
C TYR A 622 9.97 -28.50 -12.05
N GLU A 623 10.80 -28.31 -13.08
CA GLU A 623 12.07 -29.03 -13.26
C GLU A 623 12.99 -28.83 -12.04
N TYR A 624 13.21 -27.57 -11.64
CA TYR A 624 14.03 -27.23 -10.48
C TYR A 624 13.58 -27.94 -9.19
N ILE A 625 12.28 -27.94 -8.92
CA ILE A 625 11.74 -28.58 -7.71
C ILE A 625 11.92 -30.11 -7.74
N ASN A 626 11.81 -30.73 -8.92
CA ASN A 626 11.98 -32.17 -9.04
C ASN A 626 13.44 -32.63 -9.05
N GLU A 627 14.40 -31.72 -9.24
CA GLU A 627 15.84 -31.98 -9.15
C GLU A 627 16.40 -31.87 -7.73
N LEU A 628 15.64 -31.28 -6.78
CA LEU A 628 15.99 -31.17 -5.36
C LEU A 628 15.69 -32.46 -4.61
#